data_d74a5b4d5b2880931e575c8bad78a9e9
#
_entry.id   d74a5b4d5b2880931e575c8bad78a9e9
#
_cell.length_a   1.000
_cell.length_b   1.000
_cell.length_c   1.000
_cell.angle_alpha   90.00
_cell.angle_beta   90.00
_cell.angle_gamma   90.00
#
_symmetry.space_group_name_H-M   'P 1'
#
loop_
_entity.id
_entity.type
_entity.pdbx_description
1 polymer ?
#
loop_
_entity_poly.entity_id
_entity_poly.type
_entity_poly.pdbx_seq_one_letter_code
_entity_poly.pdbx_strand_id
1 'polypeptide(L)'
;MKHRDPAAIRRAKIIRTIVMVFLCILSLLPFYLMFVNGTRTSNEVKSGISFWFGSNLLENLHNFDLKQRGLGVTALGSMVNSLLVTVPATALSVYFSALTAYGIHAYDFKLKKAAWGFIMAVMMVPTQVFAIGYYKFMIQLKLIDTYWPLIIPAITTPVVVFIMYFLLSRYIVEGVSLGSVKG
;
A
#
# COMPACT_ATOMS: atom_id res chain seq x y z
N MET A 1 7.32 -27.65 32.57
CA MET A 1 6.33 -27.19 31.55
C MET A 1 5.00 -27.05 32.26
N LYS A 2 4.46 -25.81 32.35
CA LYS A 2 3.19 -25.54 33.04
C LYS A 2 2.05 -26.00 32.09
N HIS A 3 1.40 -27.15 32.44
CA HIS A 3 0.21 -27.61 31.73
C HIS A 3 -0.87 -26.50 31.82
N ARG A 4 -1.11 -25.80 30.69
CA ARG A 4 -2.21 -24.86 30.62
C ARG A 4 -3.52 -25.64 30.55
N ASP A 5 -4.44 -25.32 31.44
CA ASP A 5 -5.78 -25.94 31.50
C ASP A 5 -6.46 -25.83 30.12
N PRO A 6 -6.91 -26.93 29.50
CA PRO A 6 -7.59 -26.96 28.21
C PRO A 6 -8.82 -26.04 28.17
N ALA A 7 -9.52 -25.90 29.28
CA ALA A 7 -10.67 -24.96 29.39
C ALA A 7 -10.24 -23.49 29.31
N ALA A 8 -9.10 -23.14 29.91
CA ALA A 8 -8.56 -21.78 29.83
C ALA A 8 -8.11 -21.43 28.39
N ILE A 9 -7.49 -22.38 27.67
CA ILE A 9 -7.11 -22.19 26.26
C ILE A 9 -8.36 -21.98 25.40
N ARG A 10 -9.42 -22.76 25.60
CA ARG A 10 -10.68 -22.64 24.86
C ARG A 10 -11.35 -21.29 25.10
N ARG A 11 -11.43 -20.83 26.35
CA ARG A 11 -11.98 -19.52 26.71
C ARG A 11 -11.20 -18.37 26.06
N ALA A 12 -9.87 -18.40 26.12
CA ALA A 12 -9.01 -17.41 25.47
C ALA A 12 -9.20 -17.38 23.94
N LYS A 13 -9.41 -18.54 23.31
CA LYS A 13 -9.71 -18.63 21.88
C LYS A 13 -11.05 -17.99 21.55
N ILE A 14 -12.12 -18.27 22.32
CA ILE A 14 -13.45 -17.69 22.12
C ILE A 14 -13.40 -16.18 22.28
N ILE A 15 -12.80 -15.67 23.36
CA ILE A 15 -12.68 -14.22 23.59
C ILE A 15 -11.93 -13.56 22.43
N ARG A 16 -10.81 -14.12 21.99
CA ARG A 16 -10.05 -13.60 20.84
C ARG A 16 -10.90 -13.55 19.59
N THR A 17 -11.65 -14.62 19.29
CA THR A 17 -12.53 -14.66 18.13
C THR A 17 -13.61 -13.60 18.20
N ILE A 18 -14.27 -13.41 19.36
CA ILE A 18 -15.29 -12.37 19.57
C ILE A 18 -14.70 -10.98 19.32
N VAL A 19 -13.53 -10.69 19.91
CA VAL A 19 -12.84 -9.41 19.72
C VAL A 19 -12.47 -9.18 18.26
N MET A 20 -11.95 -10.21 17.57
CA MET A 20 -11.62 -10.10 16.14
C MET A 20 -12.86 -9.83 15.28
N VAL A 21 -13.96 -10.55 15.52
CA VAL A 21 -15.22 -10.33 14.79
C VAL A 21 -15.76 -8.92 15.04
N PHE A 22 -15.73 -8.46 16.28
CA PHE A 22 -16.15 -7.09 16.62
C PHE A 22 -15.29 -6.05 15.89
N LEU A 23 -13.97 -6.19 15.89
CA LEU A 23 -13.07 -5.29 15.18
C LEU A 23 -13.28 -5.33 13.66
N CYS A 24 -13.56 -6.51 13.09
CA CYS A 24 -13.90 -6.63 11.66
C CYS A 24 -15.20 -5.88 11.34
N ILE A 25 -16.24 -6.03 12.14
CA ILE A 25 -17.51 -5.31 11.95
C ILE A 25 -17.27 -3.80 12.04
N LEU A 26 -16.53 -3.36 13.05
CA LEU A 26 -16.17 -1.94 13.23
C LEU A 26 -15.38 -1.38 12.03
N SER A 27 -14.47 -2.18 11.48
CA SER A 27 -13.67 -1.79 10.28
C SER A 27 -14.51 -1.71 9.01
N LEU A 28 -15.59 -2.51 8.90
CA LEU A 28 -16.49 -2.50 7.76
C LEU A 28 -17.57 -1.41 7.87
N LEU A 29 -17.82 -0.90 9.07
CA LEU A 29 -18.86 0.09 9.33
C LEU A 29 -18.76 1.35 8.44
N PRO A 30 -17.57 1.99 8.25
CA PRO A 30 -17.47 3.17 7.39
C PRO A 30 -17.80 2.86 5.92
N PHE A 31 -17.48 1.68 5.43
CA PHE A 31 -17.85 1.27 4.07
C PHE A 31 -19.36 1.06 3.95
N TYR A 32 -19.98 0.41 4.96
CA TYR A 32 -21.42 0.26 5.00
C TYR A 32 -22.12 1.61 4.98
N LEU A 33 -21.71 2.56 5.85
CA LEU A 33 -22.25 3.91 5.90
C LEU A 33 -22.05 4.68 4.60
N MET A 34 -20.93 4.48 3.90
CA MET A 34 -20.70 5.07 2.58
C MET A 34 -21.75 4.58 1.57
N PHE A 35 -22.03 3.28 1.53
CA PHE A 35 -23.08 2.71 0.66
C PHE A 35 -24.46 3.26 1.03
N VAL A 36 -24.81 3.27 2.33
CA VAL A 36 -26.08 3.81 2.82
C VAL A 36 -26.22 5.28 2.39
N ASN A 37 -25.21 6.11 2.65
CA ASN A 37 -25.23 7.53 2.28
C ASN A 37 -25.31 7.75 0.77
N GLY A 38 -24.72 6.87 -0.03
CA GLY A 38 -24.84 6.90 -1.49
C GLY A 38 -26.26 6.75 -2.02
N THR A 39 -27.16 6.16 -1.22
CA THR A 39 -28.59 5.98 -1.55
C THR A 39 -29.50 7.09 -1.01
N ARG A 40 -28.97 8.02 -0.19
CA ARG A 40 -29.76 9.06 0.52
C ARG A 40 -29.65 10.40 -0.21
N THR A 41 -30.64 11.27 -0.02
CA THR A 41 -30.60 12.64 -0.46
C THR A 41 -29.58 13.46 0.34
N SER A 42 -29.11 14.58 -0.25
CA SER A 42 -28.17 15.51 0.43
C SER A 42 -28.71 16.03 1.76
N ASN A 43 -30.01 16.24 1.87
CA ASN A 43 -30.66 16.71 3.10
C ASN A 43 -30.67 15.64 4.17
N GLU A 44 -30.99 14.40 3.81
CA GLU A 44 -30.95 13.24 4.73
C GLU A 44 -29.54 12.96 5.25
N VAL A 45 -28.52 13.10 4.38
CA VAL A 45 -27.11 12.92 4.80
C VAL A 45 -26.70 14.03 5.78
N LYS A 46 -27.13 15.28 5.56
CA LYS A 46 -26.87 16.40 6.47
C LYS A 46 -27.63 16.29 7.80
N SER A 47 -28.77 15.61 7.85
CA SER A 47 -29.54 15.38 9.08
C SER A 47 -28.90 14.41 10.06
N GLY A 48 -27.85 13.68 9.64
CA GLY A 48 -27.07 12.82 10.52
C GLY A 48 -26.87 11.38 10.00
N ILE A 49 -26.26 10.57 10.85
CA ILE A 49 -25.94 9.16 10.53
C ILE A 49 -27.23 8.33 10.50
N SER A 50 -27.37 7.52 9.47
CA SER A 50 -28.42 6.52 9.35
C SER A 50 -27.83 5.18 8.92
N PHE A 51 -28.43 4.10 9.42
CA PHE A 51 -28.08 2.74 9.00
C PHE A 51 -29.05 2.18 7.93
N TRP A 52 -30.01 2.99 7.47
CA TRP A 52 -31.05 2.58 6.52
C TRP A 52 -30.79 3.20 5.15
N PHE A 53 -30.98 2.39 4.11
CA PHE A 53 -30.83 2.82 2.72
C PHE A 53 -31.93 3.81 2.35
N GLY A 54 -31.60 4.80 1.55
CA GLY A 54 -32.53 5.69 0.88
C GLY A 54 -32.93 5.17 -0.50
N SER A 55 -33.68 5.97 -1.25
CA SER A 55 -34.19 5.62 -2.59
C SER A 55 -33.49 6.38 -3.73
N ASN A 56 -32.51 7.26 -3.42
CA ASN A 56 -31.95 8.22 -4.38
C ASN A 56 -30.65 7.75 -5.06
N LEU A 57 -30.35 6.44 -5.07
CA LEU A 57 -29.09 5.94 -5.65
C LEU A 57 -28.91 6.34 -7.12
N LEU A 58 -29.95 6.14 -7.95
CA LEU A 58 -29.87 6.43 -9.39
C LEU A 58 -29.70 7.91 -9.68
N GLU A 59 -30.43 8.75 -8.95
CA GLU A 59 -30.31 10.22 -9.05
C GLU A 59 -28.94 10.70 -8.60
N ASN A 60 -28.41 10.16 -7.51
CA ASN A 60 -27.06 10.50 -7.04
C ASN A 60 -25.99 10.08 -8.04
N LEU A 61 -26.09 8.91 -8.67
CA LEU A 61 -25.19 8.47 -9.73
C LEU A 61 -25.28 9.37 -10.97
N HIS A 62 -26.48 9.74 -11.38
CA HIS A 62 -26.68 10.65 -12.50
C HIS A 62 -26.08 12.04 -12.24
N ASN A 63 -26.35 12.60 -11.06
CA ASN A 63 -25.80 13.89 -10.63
C ASN A 63 -24.27 13.85 -10.50
N PHE A 64 -23.71 12.72 -10.07
CA PHE A 64 -22.26 12.50 -10.02
C PHE A 64 -21.65 12.51 -11.43
N ASP A 65 -22.26 11.79 -12.39
CA ASP A 65 -21.79 11.75 -13.78
C ASP A 65 -21.87 13.13 -14.44
N LEU A 66 -22.97 13.87 -14.24
CA LEU A 66 -23.11 15.24 -14.75
C LEU A 66 -22.03 16.18 -14.22
N LYS A 67 -21.74 16.13 -12.92
CA LYS A 67 -20.68 16.96 -12.31
C LYS A 67 -19.30 16.61 -12.84
N GLN A 68 -19.01 15.33 -13.03
CA GLN A 68 -17.75 14.84 -13.59
C GLN A 68 -17.57 15.34 -15.04
N ARG A 69 -18.61 15.26 -15.86
CA ARG A 69 -18.58 15.75 -17.25
C ARG A 69 -18.36 17.27 -17.31
N GLY A 70 -18.90 18.02 -16.36
CA GLY A 70 -18.63 19.45 -16.21
C GLY A 70 -17.15 19.78 -15.93
N LEU A 71 -16.38 18.82 -15.41
CA LEU A 71 -14.93 18.90 -15.20
C LEU A 71 -14.10 18.31 -16.36
N GLY A 72 -14.76 17.92 -17.47
CA GLY A 72 -14.10 17.30 -18.62
C GLY A 72 -13.66 15.85 -18.44
N VAL A 73 -14.12 15.17 -17.37
CA VAL A 73 -13.80 13.76 -17.07
C VAL A 73 -15.08 12.95 -16.86
N THR A 74 -14.98 11.64 -17.00
CA THR A 74 -16.09 10.73 -16.68
C THR A 74 -15.71 9.90 -15.45
N ALA A 75 -16.71 9.48 -14.67
CA ALA A 75 -16.48 8.60 -13.51
C ALA A 75 -15.72 7.32 -13.92
N LEU A 76 -16.16 6.68 -15.01
CA LEU A 76 -15.52 5.48 -15.54
C LEU A 76 -14.09 5.77 -16.02
N GLY A 77 -13.86 6.89 -16.72
CA GLY A 77 -12.52 7.33 -17.15
C GLY A 77 -11.58 7.53 -15.97
N SER A 78 -12.05 8.17 -14.89
CA SER A 78 -11.28 8.36 -13.67
C SER A 78 -10.93 7.03 -12.99
N MET A 79 -11.85 6.06 -12.97
CA MET A 79 -11.60 4.71 -12.46
C MET A 79 -10.56 3.97 -13.30
N VAL A 80 -10.66 4.03 -14.64
CA VAL A 80 -9.68 3.43 -15.56
C VAL A 80 -8.31 4.06 -15.36
N ASN A 81 -8.21 5.39 -15.26
CA ASN A 81 -6.95 6.08 -15.00
C ASN A 81 -6.34 5.64 -13.65
N SER A 82 -7.16 5.51 -12.61
CA SER A 82 -6.70 5.01 -11.31
C SER A 82 -6.16 3.58 -11.43
N LEU A 83 -6.81 2.70 -12.18
CA LEU A 83 -6.33 1.33 -12.41
C LEU A 83 -5.02 1.31 -13.22
N LEU A 84 -4.91 2.15 -14.27
CA LEU A 84 -3.71 2.26 -15.08
C LEU A 84 -2.47 2.71 -14.27
N VAL A 85 -2.67 3.47 -13.20
CA VAL A 85 -1.61 3.86 -12.28
C VAL A 85 -1.39 2.81 -11.20
N THR A 86 -2.46 2.36 -10.55
CA THR A 86 -2.35 1.52 -9.35
C THR A 86 -1.86 0.12 -9.66
N VAL A 87 -2.32 -0.49 -10.76
CA VAL A 87 -1.91 -1.86 -11.12
C VAL A 87 -0.41 -1.95 -11.37
N PRO A 88 0.19 -1.17 -12.28
CA PRO A 88 1.65 -1.24 -12.50
C PRO A 88 2.44 -0.78 -11.28
N ALA A 89 2.01 0.27 -10.57
CA ALA A 89 2.67 0.73 -9.35
C ALA A 89 2.73 -0.38 -8.29
N THR A 90 1.61 -1.04 -8.03
CA THR A 90 1.54 -2.14 -7.06
C THR A 90 2.36 -3.35 -7.52
N ALA A 91 2.23 -3.76 -8.77
CA ALA A 91 2.97 -4.91 -9.31
C ALA A 91 4.49 -4.69 -9.21
N LEU A 92 4.98 -3.51 -9.60
CA LEU A 92 6.39 -3.16 -9.51
C LEU A 92 6.86 -3.06 -8.06
N SER A 93 6.07 -2.44 -7.18
CA SER A 93 6.38 -2.34 -5.75
C SER A 93 6.52 -3.73 -5.11
N VAL A 94 5.55 -4.62 -5.35
CA VAL A 94 5.57 -6.00 -4.82
C VAL A 94 6.76 -6.78 -5.38
N TYR A 95 7.00 -6.69 -6.69
CA TYR A 95 8.10 -7.39 -7.34
C TYR A 95 9.47 -6.98 -6.77
N PHE A 96 9.77 -5.67 -6.72
CA PHE A 96 11.04 -5.18 -6.21
C PHE A 96 11.19 -5.38 -4.70
N SER A 97 10.10 -5.27 -3.94
CA SER A 97 10.11 -5.57 -2.50
C SER A 97 10.41 -7.04 -2.22
N ALA A 98 9.81 -7.94 -3.00
CA ALA A 98 10.06 -9.37 -2.88
C ALA A 98 11.51 -9.73 -3.25
N LEU A 99 12.05 -9.16 -4.33
CA LEU A 99 13.46 -9.33 -4.71
C LEU A 99 14.42 -8.85 -3.62
N THR A 100 14.12 -7.68 -3.05
CA THR A 100 14.90 -7.09 -1.96
C THR A 100 14.89 -7.98 -0.72
N ALA A 101 13.69 -8.41 -0.31
CA ALA A 101 13.53 -9.29 0.86
C ALA A 101 14.25 -10.61 0.64
N TYR A 102 14.13 -11.20 -0.56
CA TYR A 102 14.84 -12.42 -0.92
C TYR A 102 16.36 -12.23 -0.89
N GLY A 103 16.87 -11.16 -1.50
CA GLY A 103 18.31 -10.87 -1.52
C GLY A 103 18.91 -10.71 -0.13
N ILE A 104 18.21 -10.03 0.77
CA ILE A 104 18.65 -9.85 2.16
C ILE A 104 18.53 -11.16 2.96
N HIS A 105 17.49 -11.96 2.71
CA HIS A 105 17.27 -13.19 3.46
C HIS A 105 18.17 -14.34 3.01
N ALA A 106 18.22 -14.58 1.70
CA ALA A 106 18.85 -15.76 1.12
C ALA A 106 20.39 -15.71 1.07
N TYR A 107 20.96 -14.52 1.13
CA TYR A 107 22.41 -14.35 0.99
C TYR A 107 23.03 -13.78 2.26
N ASP A 108 24.19 -14.33 2.66
CA ASP A 108 25.02 -13.78 3.71
C ASP A 108 26.16 -12.97 3.11
N PHE A 109 26.14 -11.66 3.33
CA PHE A 109 27.15 -10.73 2.85
C PHE A 109 27.57 -9.75 3.95
N LYS A 110 28.82 -9.26 3.84
CA LYS A 110 29.45 -8.43 4.91
C LYS A 110 28.66 -7.17 5.27
N LEU A 111 27.93 -6.58 4.30
CA LEU A 111 27.16 -5.35 4.48
C LEU A 111 25.67 -5.58 4.76
N LYS A 112 25.23 -6.81 5.03
CA LYS A 112 23.82 -7.17 5.31
C LYS A 112 23.19 -6.31 6.41
N LYS A 113 23.90 -6.13 7.52
CA LYS A 113 23.43 -5.29 8.64
C LYS A 113 23.35 -3.80 8.25
N ALA A 114 24.31 -3.31 7.48
CA ALA A 114 24.32 -1.92 7.01
C ALA A 114 23.19 -1.69 5.99
N ALA A 115 22.96 -2.61 5.07
CA ALA A 115 21.84 -2.56 4.11
C ALA A 115 20.47 -2.54 4.83
N TRP A 116 20.32 -3.39 5.83
CA TRP A 116 19.12 -3.42 6.67
C TRP A 116 18.92 -2.09 7.43
N GLY A 117 19.98 -1.59 8.08
CA GLY A 117 19.96 -0.30 8.76
C GLY A 117 19.63 0.87 7.82
N PHE A 118 20.16 0.86 6.60
CA PHE A 118 19.87 1.87 5.57
C PHE A 118 18.40 1.86 5.15
N ILE A 119 17.83 0.66 4.90
CA ILE A 119 16.39 0.54 4.58
C ILE A 119 15.54 1.12 5.70
N MET A 120 15.85 0.75 6.95
CA MET A 120 15.12 1.26 8.10
C MET A 120 15.25 2.78 8.23
N ALA A 121 16.45 3.32 8.02
CA ALA A 121 16.68 4.77 8.05
C ALA A 121 15.87 5.52 6.98
N VAL A 122 15.84 4.99 5.74
CA VAL A 122 15.05 5.59 4.64
C VAL A 122 13.56 5.54 4.96
N MET A 123 13.06 4.43 5.54
CA MET A 123 11.66 4.31 5.95
C MET A 123 11.25 5.26 7.08
N MET A 124 12.20 5.72 7.89
CA MET A 124 11.93 6.70 8.95
C MET A 124 11.78 8.13 8.43
N VAL A 125 12.22 8.42 7.22
CA VAL A 125 12.07 9.76 6.63
C VAL A 125 10.65 9.92 6.10
N PRO A 126 9.88 10.93 6.58
CA PRO A 126 8.54 11.18 6.08
C PRO A 126 8.57 11.50 4.58
N THR A 127 7.76 10.81 3.79
CA THR A 127 7.70 11.01 2.33
C THR A 127 7.31 12.44 1.94
N GLN A 128 6.58 13.14 2.81
CA GLN A 128 6.17 14.53 2.65
C GLN A 128 7.36 15.50 2.51
N VAL A 129 8.49 15.19 3.16
CA VAL A 129 9.71 16.02 3.07
C VAL A 129 10.24 16.06 1.63
N PHE A 130 10.09 14.97 0.90
CA PHE A 130 10.57 14.87 -0.48
C PHE A 130 9.57 15.40 -1.51
N ALA A 131 8.31 15.64 -1.14
CA ALA A 131 7.24 15.93 -2.08
C ALA A 131 7.53 17.14 -2.97
N ILE A 132 8.02 18.25 -2.38
CA ILE A 132 8.31 19.49 -3.13
C ILE A 132 9.50 19.29 -4.08
N GLY A 133 10.57 18.64 -3.60
CA GLY A 133 11.75 18.35 -4.41
C GLY A 133 11.42 17.40 -5.56
N TYR A 134 10.66 16.36 -5.28
CA TYR A 134 10.18 15.39 -6.26
C TYR A 134 9.31 16.05 -7.34
N TYR A 135 8.36 16.90 -6.96
CA TYR A 135 7.52 17.62 -7.89
C TYR A 135 8.34 18.51 -8.84
N LYS A 136 9.28 19.31 -8.30
CA LYS A 136 10.20 20.12 -9.12
C LYS A 136 11.02 19.25 -10.08
N PHE A 137 11.52 18.13 -9.63
CA PHE A 137 12.28 17.19 -10.44
C PHE A 137 11.44 16.61 -11.59
N MET A 138 10.18 16.25 -11.34
CA MET A 138 9.27 15.77 -12.39
C MET A 138 8.94 16.85 -13.42
N ILE A 139 8.87 18.14 -13.02
CA ILE A 139 8.73 19.27 -13.97
C ILE A 139 9.98 19.35 -14.86
N GLN A 140 11.18 19.28 -14.30
CA GLN A 140 12.42 19.34 -15.08
C GLN A 140 12.53 18.19 -16.09
N LEU A 141 12.06 17.00 -15.73
CA LEU A 141 11.98 15.87 -16.64
C LEU A 141 10.83 15.93 -17.64
N LYS A 142 9.94 16.94 -17.58
CA LYS A 142 8.72 17.08 -18.39
C LYS A 142 7.76 15.90 -18.28
N LEU A 143 7.69 15.30 -17.10
CA LEU A 143 6.86 14.13 -16.82
C LEU A 143 5.58 14.47 -16.06
N ILE A 144 5.33 15.72 -15.68
CA ILE A 144 4.26 16.13 -14.77
C ILE A 144 2.86 15.74 -15.27
N ASP A 145 2.63 15.79 -16.59
CA ASP A 145 1.34 15.46 -17.22
C ASP A 145 1.24 14.00 -17.66
N THR A 146 2.03 13.13 -17.04
CA THR A 146 2.05 11.70 -17.33
C THR A 146 1.73 10.88 -16.08
N TYR A 147 1.56 9.57 -16.21
CA TYR A 147 1.37 8.65 -15.06
C TYR A 147 2.68 8.33 -14.32
N TRP A 148 3.84 8.62 -14.91
CA TRP A 148 5.15 8.27 -14.35
C TRP A 148 5.41 8.85 -12.95
N PRO A 149 5.04 10.12 -12.65
CA PRO A 149 5.21 10.65 -11.30
C PRO A 149 4.50 9.87 -10.20
N LEU A 150 3.45 9.13 -10.56
CA LEU A 150 2.69 8.31 -9.61
C LEU A 150 3.23 6.88 -9.52
N ILE A 151 3.89 6.38 -10.58
CA ILE A 151 4.41 5.01 -10.66
C ILE A 151 5.86 4.91 -10.14
N ILE A 152 6.71 5.88 -10.47
CA ILE A 152 8.13 5.87 -10.09
C ILE A 152 8.35 5.74 -8.58
N PRO A 153 7.63 6.46 -7.69
CA PRO A 153 7.83 6.33 -6.24
C PRO A 153 7.55 4.92 -5.71
N ALA A 154 6.65 4.18 -6.36
CA ALA A 154 6.35 2.81 -5.97
C ALA A 154 7.53 1.85 -6.21
N ILE A 155 8.43 2.21 -7.14
CA ILE A 155 9.62 1.43 -7.50
C ILE A 155 10.84 1.85 -6.66
N THR A 156 10.92 3.13 -6.26
CA THR A 156 12.17 3.72 -5.74
C THR A 156 12.64 3.10 -4.43
N THR A 157 11.73 2.84 -3.50
CA THR A 157 12.13 2.24 -2.21
C THR A 157 12.76 0.86 -2.37
N PRO A 158 12.17 -0.08 -3.15
CA PRO A 158 12.79 -1.35 -3.46
C PRO A 158 14.02 -1.23 -4.38
N VAL A 159 14.03 -0.31 -5.35
CA VAL A 159 15.12 -0.17 -6.35
C VAL A 159 16.42 0.31 -5.72
N VAL A 160 16.37 1.21 -4.76
CA VAL A 160 17.60 1.62 -4.03
C VAL A 160 18.27 0.40 -3.42
N VAL A 161 17.52 -0.50 -2.83
CA VAL A 161 18.05 -1.74 -2.25
C VAL A 161 18.50 -2.71 -3.35
N PHE A 162 17.79 -2.77 -4.49
CA PHE A 162 18.21 -3.58 -5.65
C PHE A 162 19.51 -3.07 -6.26
N ILE A 163 19.69 -1.77 -6.41
CA ILE A 163 20.96 -1.18 -6.89
C ILE A 163 22.08 -1.49 -5.90
N MET A 164 21.84 -1.35 -4.61
CA MET A 164 22.82 -1.74 -3.59
C MET A 164 23.17 -3.22 -3.69
N TYR A 165 22.18 -4.09 -3.90
CA TYR A 165 22.41 -5.51 -4.15
C TYR A 165 23.24 -5.75 -5.40
N PHE A 166 22.93 -5.10 -6.53
CA PHE A 166 23.64 -5.27 -7.79
C PHE A 166 25.09 -4.79 -7.72
N LEU A 167 25.35 -3.64 -7.10
CA LEU A 167 26.70 -3.11 -6.90
C LEU A 167 27.53 -3.99 -5.95
N LEU A 168 26.88 -4.65 -5.00
CA LEU A 168 27.54 -5.49 -4.00
C LEU A 168 27.56 -6.97 -4.39
N SER A 169 26.81 -7.39 -5.43
CA SER A 169 26.66 -8.80 -5.81
C SER A 169 27.99 -9.47 -6.14
N ARG A 170 28.92 -8.75 -6.78
CA ARG A 170 30.26 -9.27 -7.05
C ARG A 170 31.03 -9.62 -5.77
N TYR A 171 30.87 -8.85 -4.70
CA TYR A 171 31.47 -9.13 -3.40
C TYR A 171 30.73 -10.27 -2.65
N ILE A 172 29.45 -10.48 -2.96
CA ILE A 172 28.64 -11.56 -2.42
C ILE A 172 29.07 -12.90 -3.03
N VAL A 173 29.25 -12.95 -4.35
CA VAL A 173 29.68 -14.16 -5.08
C VAL A 173 31.08 -14.60 -4.61
N GLU A 174 32.01 -13.68 -4.42
CA GLU A 174 33.35 -13.98 -3.90
C GLU A 174 33.27 -14.50 -2.45
N GLY A 175 32.36 -13.97 -1.60
CA GLY A 175 32.16 -14.43 -0.23
C GLY A 175 31.57 -15.85 -0.14
N VAL A 176 30.69 -16.23 -1.06
CA VAL A 176 30.08 -17.57 -1.12
C VAL A 176 31.08 -18.61 -1.65
N SER A 177 31.91 -18.25 -2.62
CA SER A 177 32.93 -19.17 -3.17
C SER A 177 34.02 -19.49 -2.15
N LEU A 178 34.36 -18.55 -1.26
CA LEU A 178 35.34 -18.79 -0.17
C LEU A 178 34.75 -19.58 1.00
N GLY A 179 33.42 -19.57 1.18
CA GLY A 179 32.72 -20.36 2.22
C GLY A 179 32.48 -21.82 1.84
N SER A 180 32.43 -22.15 0.54
CA SER A 180 32.19 -23.52 0.05
C SER A 180 33.44 -24.39 -0.05
N VAL A 181 34.63 -23.84 0.21
CA VAL A 181 35.92 -24.58 0.15
C VAL A 181 36.40 -25.03 1.53
N LYS A 182 35.62 -24.83 2.59
CA LYS A 182 35.88 -25.36 3.94
C LYS A 182 34.77 -26.32 4.34
N GLY A 183 34.72 -27.44 3.68
CA GLY A 183 33.95 -28.62 4.03
C GLY A 183 34.62 -29.86 3.50
#